data_7edae3d8509e954de410763ebb2c49a5
#
_entry.id   7edae3d8509e954de410763ebb2c49a5
#
_cell.length_a   1.000
_cell.length_b   1.000
_cell.length_c   1.000
_cell.angle_alpha   90.00
_cell.angle_beta   90.00
_cell.angle_gamma   90.00
#
_symmetry.space_group_name_H-M   'P 1'
#
loop_
_entity.id
_entity.type
_entity.pdbx_description
1 polymer ?
#
loop_
_entity_poly.entity_id
_entity_poly.type
_entity_poly.pdbx_seq_one_letter_code
_entity_poly.pdbx_strand_id
1 'polypeptide(L)'
;MGQIPSSRAWLSAPAVAFALVSLTLGLLAKQTLRSPYDTPFVHLFFSDTLHMKVWLATVAVVLALAQLVTAARIYRVLRFPPPGGFYKFVHRWSGRIAILLTVPVAYHCIFLLGFGTYDTRVYVHSLLGSALYGAFIAKVIVVRSKGFPGFALPVAGGVLFSIILGLWLTSALWFFKTVGFGL
;
A
#
# COMPACT_ATOMS: atom_id res chain seq x y z
N MET A 1 8.64 27.46 27.93
CA MET A 1 7.61 27.73 26.91
C MET A 1 8.16 27.27 25.58
N GLY A 2 7.87 26.03 25.18
CA GLY A 2 8.27 25.50 23.87
C GLY A 2 7.42 26.14 22.78
N GLN A 3 8.04 26.79 21.80
CA GLN A 3 7.36 27.33 20.63
C GLN A 3 6.71 26.14 19.89
N ILE A 4 5.38 26.18 19.74
CA ILE A 4 4.66 25.31 18.84
C ILE A 4 5.12 25.67 17.43
N PRO A 5 5.78 24.76 16.68
CA PRO A 5 6.20 25.05 15.31
C PRO A 5 5.00 25.50 14.50
N SER A 6 5.18 26.49 13.63
CA SER A 6 4.12 27.08 12.82
C SER A 6 3.33 25.96 12.12
N SER A 7 2.00 26.02 12.18
CA SER A 7 1.08 24.99 11.72
C SER A 7 1.30 24.50 10.27
N ARG A 8 1.99 25.27 9.45
CA ARG A 8 2.32 24.95 8.05
C ARG A 8 3.47 23.94 7.89
N ALA A 9 4.48 23.97 8.76
CA ALA A 9 5.60 23.01 8.67
C ALA A 9 5.17 21.57 8.97
N TRP A 10 4.18 21.38 9.85
CA TRP A 10 3.64 20.04 10.16
C TRP A 10 2.83 19.44 9.01
N LEU A 11 2.14 20.28 8.23
CA LEU A 11 1.36 19.81 7.07
C LEU A 11 2.25 19.31 5.93
N SER A 12 3.51 19.77 5.83
CA SER A 12 4.45 19.33 4.81
C SER A 12 5.12 17.99 5.13
N ALA A 13 5.25 17.60 6.40
CA ALA A 13 5.97 16.40 6.81
C ALA A 13 5.46 15.10 6.15
N PRO A 14 4.14 14.82 6.07
CA PRO A 14 3.65 13.64 5.36
C PRO A 14 3.96 13.67 3.86
N ALA A 15 3.88 14.84 3.21
CA ALA A 15 4.17 14.99 1.79
C ALA A 15 5.67 14.78 1.50
N VAL A 16 6.53 15.34 2.34
CA VAL A 16 7.99 15.14 2.25
C VAL A 16 8.34 13.67 2.46
N ALA A 17 7.79 13.03 3.48
CA ALA A 17 8.02 11.62 3.76
C ALA A 17 7.50 10.73 2.61
N PHE A 18 6.32 11.04 2.07
CA PHE A 18 5.79 10.38 0.88
C PHE A 18 6.77 10.47 -0.30
N ALA A 19 7.21 11.67 -0.63
CA ALA A 19 8.12 11.89 -1.75
C ALA A 19 9.47 11.18 -1.56
N LEU A 20 10.09 11.33 -0.40
CA LEU A 20 11.40 10.72 -0.10
C LEU A 20 11.33 9.19 -0.18
N VAL A 21 10.36 8.56 0.49
CA VAL A 21 10.24 7.09 0.48
C VAL A 21 9.90 6.58 -0.92
N SER A 22 8.97 7.23 -1.62
CA SER A 22 8.57 6.82 -2.98
C SER A 22 9.71 6.94 -3.97
N LEU A 23 10.46 8.04 -3.94
CA LEU A 23 11.64 8.25 -4.79
C LEU A 23 12.74 7.25 -4.47
N THR A 24 13.03 7.02 -3.18
CA THR A 24 14.05 6.04 -2.77
C THR A 24 13.72 4.65 -3.29
N LEU A 25 12.49 4.18 -3.11
CA LEU A 25 12.06 2.86 -3.59
C LEU A 25 12.04 2.78 -5.12
N GLY A 26 11.60 3.83 -5.80
CA GLY A 26 11.63 3.92 -7.26
C GLY A 26 13.05 3.88 -7.82
N LEU A 27 13.99 4.60 -7.21
CA LEU A 27 15.40 4.59 -7.59
C LEU A 27 16.06 3.24 -7.30
N LEU A 28 15.80 2.63 -6.14
CA LEU A 28 16.27 1.29 -5.84
C LEU A 28 15.79 0.28 -6.88
N ALA A 29 14.50 0.28 -7.19
CA ALA A 29 13.94 -0.59 -8.21
C ALA A 29 14.52 -0.36 -9.60
N LYS A 30 14.85 0.90 -9.95
CA LYS A 30 15.49 1.26 -11.22
C LYS A 30 16.96 0.79 -11.28
N GLN A 31 17.68 0.90 -10.16
CA GLN A 31 19.11 0.53 -10.09
C GLN A 31 19.34 -0.98 -9.94
N THR A 32 18.30 -1.74 -9.64
CA THR A 32 18.42 -3.20 -9.51
C THR A 32 18.80 -3.80 -10.88
N LEU A 33 20.10 -3.88 -11.10
CA LEU A 33 20.70 -4.61 -12.21
C LEU A 33 20.72 -6.09 -11.81
N ARG A 34 19.97 -6.88 -12.51
CA ARG A 34 19.64 -8.22 -12.11
C ARG A 34 20.62 -9.27 -12.54
N SER A 35 21.03 -10.04 -11.59
CA SER A 35 21.19 -11.45 -11.81
C SER A 35 20.00 -12.17 -11.18
N PRO A 36 19.09 -12.76 -11.95
CA PRO A 36 17.99 -13.57 -11.40
C PRO A 36 18.51 -14.75 -10.59
N TYR A 37 19.79 -15.07 -10.72
CA TYR A 37 20.46 -16.19 -10.04
C TYR A 37 21.03 -15.82 -8.66
N ASP A 38 21.23 -14.53 -8.38
CA ASP A 38 21.89 -14.09 -7.14
C ASP A 38 20.91 -13.75 -6.00
N THR A 39 19.62 -13.65 -6.31
CA THR A 39 18.59 -13.30 -5.33
C THR A 39 17.61 -14.45 -5.16
N PRO A 40 17.42 -14.97 -3.94
CA PRO A 40 16.52 -16.11 -3.73
C PRO A 40 15.07 -15.73 -4.03
N PHE A 41 14.43 -16.51 -4.91
CA PHE A 41 13.00 -16.46 -5.11
C PHE A 41 12.29 -17.13 -3.94
N VAL A 42 11.42 -16.39 -3.27
CA VAL A 42 10.58 -16.90 -2.20
C VAL A 42 9.18 -17.04 -2.74
N HIS A 43 8.60 -18.23 -2.67
CA HIS A 43 7.22 -18.48 -3.09
C HIS A 43 6.32 -18.99 -1.95
N LEU A 44 6.90 -19.07 -0.72
CA LEU A 44 6.20 -19.59 0.47
C LEU A 44 5.58 -20.97 0.19
N PHE A 45 4.28 -21.11 0.43
CA PHE A 45 3.49 -22.34 0.20
C PHE A 45 2.74 -22.34 -1.16
N PHE A 46 3.05 -21.37 -2.04
CA PHE A 46 2.46 -21.31 -3.39
C PHE A 46 3.31 -22.10 -4.40
N SER A 47 2.69 -22.46 -5.52
CA SER A 47 3.37 -23.20 -6.61
C SER A 47 4.59 -22.45 -7.15
N ASP A 48 4.50 -21.14 -7.26
CA ASP A 48 5.56 -20.26 -7.72
C ASP A 48 5.42 -18.83 -7.19
N THR A 49 6.43 -18.01 -7.45
CA THR A 49 6.47 -16.61 -7.02
C THR A 49 5.35 -15.76 -7.59
N LEU A 50 4.89 -16.04 -8.82
CA LEU A 50 3.87 -15.24 -9.47
C LEU A 50 2.51 -15.49 -8.82
N HIS A 51 2.15 -16.75 -8.58
CA HIS A 51 0.94 -17.13 -7.83
C HIS A 51 0.96 -16.54 -6.42
N MET A 52 2.10 -16.67 -5.71
CA MET A 52 2.25 -16.03 -4.38
C MET A 52 1.91 -14.54 -4.43
N LYS A 53 2.52 -13.78 -5.36
CA LYS A 53 2.31 -12.33 -5.47
C LYS A 53 0.85 -11.97 -5.75
N VAL A 54 0.22 -12.69 -6.66
CA VAL A 54 -1.17 -12.46 -7.09
C VAL A 54 -2.15 -12.72 -5.94
N TRP A 55 -1.99 -13.82 -5.22
CA TRP A 55 -2.85 -14.17 -4.11
C TRP A 55 -2.64 -13.27 -2.89
N LEU A 56 -1.40 -12.96 -2.53
CA LEU A 56 -1.12 -12.01 -1.44
C LEU A 56 -1.67 -10.61 -1.76
N ALA A 57 -1.55 -10.14 -3.00
CA ALA A 57 -2.13 -8.87 -3.44
C ALA A 57 -3.67 -8.91 -3.39
N THR A 58 -4.29 -10.05 -3.71
CA THR A 58 -5.74 -10.23 -3.65
C THR A 58 -6.24 -10.21 -2.20
N VAL A 59 -5.57 -10.89 -1.30
CA VAL A 59 -5.91 -10.80 0.14
C VAL A 59 -5.71 -9.38 0.66
N ALA A 60 -4.63 -8.71 0.25
CA ALA A 60 -4.37 -7.32 0.67
C ALA A 60 -5.47 -6.35 0.20
N VAL A 61 -6.00 -6.49 -1.04
CA VAL A 61 -7.11 -5.64 -1.51
C VAL A 61 -8.42 -5.95 -0.79
N VAL A 62 -8.71 -7.21 -0.48
CA VAL A 62 -9.88 -7.59 0.34
C VAL A 62 -9.79 -6.94 1.73
N LEU A 63 -8.63 -6.98 2.35
CA LEU A 63 -8.40 -6.31 3.64
C LEU A 63 -8.48 -4.77 3.51
N ALA A 64 -8.06 -4.20 2.39
CA ALA A 64 -8.20 -2.78 2.11
C ALA A 64 -9.68 -2.38 1.92
N LEU A 65 -10.51 -3.23 1.34
CA LEU A 65 -11.97 -3.04 1.30
C LEU A 65 -12.58 -3.08 2.71
N ALA A 66 -12.14 -4.00 3.56
CA ALA A 66 -12.54 -4.03 4.98
C ALA A 66 -12.10 -2.73 5.70
N GLN A 67 -10.92 -2.17 5.36
CA GLN A 67 -10.49 -0.85 5.84
C GLN A 67 -11.46 0.26 5.44
N LEU A 68 -11.93 0.27 4.20
CA LEU A 68 -12.86 1.28 3.69
C LEU A 68 -14.21 1.19 4.44
N VAL A 69 -14.77 -0.02 4.55
CA VAL A 69 -16.05 -0.26 5.25
C VAL A 69 -15.95 0.12 6.74
N THR A 70 -14.90 -0.33 7.41
CA THR A 70 -14.71 -0.01 8.84
C THR A 70 -14.43 1.47 9.07
N ALA A 71 -13.69 2.15 8.18
CA ALA A 71 -13.52 3.60 8.23
C ALA A 71 -14.87 4.33 8.08
N ALA A 72 -15.68 3.96 7.07
CA ALA A 72 -17.00 4.53 6.86
C ALA A 72 -17.91 4.36 8.10
N ARG A 73 -17.77 3.26 8.84
CA ARG A 73 -18.44 3.04 10.13
C ARG A 73 -17.89 3.96 11.24
N ILE A 74 -16.57 4.03 11.38
CA ILE A 74 -15.90 4.85 12.41
C ILE A 74 -16.24 6.34 12.22
N TYR A 75 -16.27 6.81 10.98
CA TYR A 75 -16.63 8.20 10.63
C TYR A 75 -18.14 8.44 10.52
N ARG A 76 -18.99 7.45 10.84
CA ARG A 76 -20.46 7.53 10.81
C ARG A 76 -21.08 7.85 9.44
N VAL A 77 -20.35 7.60 8.37
CA VAL A 77 -20.88 7.67 6.99
C VAL A 77 -21.92 6.56 6.79
N LEU A 78 -21.63 5.35 7.24
CA LEU A 78 -22.59 4.27 7.34
C LEU A 78 -23.28 4.34 8.71
N ARG A 79 -24.60 4.37 8.75
CA ARG A 79 -25.39 4.56 9.98
C ARG A 79 -25.68 3.24 10.71
N PHE A 80 -25.83 2.14 9.97
CA PHE A 80 -26.14 0.82 10.52
C PHE A 80 -25.05 -0.19 10.16
N PRO A 81 -24.72 -1.14 11.03
CA PRO A 81 -25.08 -1.29 12.45
C PRO A 81 -24.40 -0.23 13.34
N PRO A 82 -24.79 -0.10 14.66
CA PRO A 82 -24.25 0.95 15.53
C PRO A 82 -22.73 0.86 15.67
N PRO A 83 -22.01 2.00 15.83
CA PRO A 83 -20.56 2.00 15.99
C PRO A 83 -20.16 1.33 17.31
N GLY A 84 -19.09 0.50 17.25
CA GLY A 84 -18.57 -0.22 18.42
C GLY A 84 -17.06 -0.39 18.37
N GLY A 85 -16.47 -0.85 19.47
CA GLY A 85 -15.03 -1.13 19.58
C GLY A 85 -14.53 -2.14 18.55
N PHE A 86 -15.39 -3.06 18.14
CA PHE A 86 -15.11 -4.08 17.12
C PHE A 86 -14.62 -3.47 15.80
N TYR A 87 -15.28 -2.42 15.28
CA TYR A 87 -14.86 -1.78 14.02
C TYR A 87 -13.47 -1.15 14.10
N LYS A 88 -13.13 -0.56 15.25
CA LYS A 88 -11.77 -0.01 15.49
C LYS A 88 -10.73 -1.13 15.56
N PHE A 89 -11.07 -2.25 16.16
CA PHE A 89 -10.20 -3.43 16.23
C PHE A 89 -9.96 -3.99 14.83
N VAL A 90 -11.02 -4.30 14.08
CA VAL A 90 -10.94 -4.83 12.71
C VAL A 90 -10.16 -3.88 11.81
N HIS A 91 -10.47 -2.57 11.85
CA HIS A 91 -9.75 -1.56 11.07
C HIS A 91 -8.25 -1.58 11.35
N ARG A 92 -7.86 -1.63 12.61
CA ARG A 92 -6.45 -1.64 13.01
C ARG A 92 -5.71 -2.88 12.53
N TRP A 93 -6.31 -4.05 12.71
CA TRP A 93 -5.66 -5.32 12.38
C TRP A 93 -5.67 -5.61 10.89
N SER A 94 -6.78 -5.40 10.19
CA SER A 94 -6.83 -5.60 8.74
C SER A 94 -5.84 -4.70 8.01
N GLY A 95 -5.65 -3.44 8.46
CA GLY A 95 -4.66 -2.56 7.88
C GLY A 95 -3.21 -3.01 8.11
N ARG A 96 -2.88 -3.51 9.29
CA ARG A 96 -1.54 -4.04 9.59
C ARG A 96 -1.25 -5.28 8.75
N ILE A 97 -2.19 -6.22 8.70
CA ILE A 97 -2.05 -7.46 7.92
C ILE A 97 -1.96 -7.14 6.43
N ALA A 98 -2.80 -6.24 5.92
CA ALA A 98 -2.75 -5.84 4.50
C ALA A 98 -1.35 -5.34 4.11
N ILE A 99 -0.75 -4.44 4.87
CA ILE A 99 0.61 -3.94 4.60
C ILE A 99 1.65 -5.04 4.76
N LEU A 100 1.55 -5.89 5.78
CA LEU A 100 2.49 -7.00 5.97
C LEU A 100 2.50 -7.96 4.78
N LEU A 101 1.33 -8.27 4.22
CA LEU A 101 1.21 -9.13 3.03
C LEU A 101 1.83 -8.52 1.77
N THR A 102 1.94 -7.18 1.69
CA THR A 102 2.61 -6.53 0.56
C THR A 102 4.13 -6.63 0.63
N VAL A 103 4.74 -6.92 1.78
CA VAL A 103 6.20 -6.93 1.95
C VAL A 103 6.90 -7.97 1.06
N PRO A 104 6.53 -9.26 1.06
CA PRO A 104 7.14 -10.23 0.15
C PRO A 104 6.87 -9.89 -1.32
N VAL A 105 5.70 -9.33 -1.65
CA VAL A 105 5.39 -8.88 -3.01
C VAL A 105 6.32 -7.74 -3.43
N ALA A 106 6.51 -6.74 -2.58
CA ALA A 106 7.38 -5.60 -2.83
C ALA A 106 8.85 -6.02 -2.94
N TYR A 107 9.31 -6.96 -2.11
CA TYR A 107 10.65 -7.52 -2.20
C TYR A 107 10.94 -8.02 -3.63
N HIS A 108 10.07 -8.87 -4.17
CA HIS A 108 10.24 -9.39 -5.53
C HIS A 108 10.13 -8.31 -6.61
N CYS A 109 9.20 -7.35 -6.44
CA CYS A 109 9.04 -6.27 -7.41
C CYS A 109 10.25 -5.32 -7.43
N ILE A 110 10.82 -4.99 -6.27
CA ILE A 110 11.94 -4.04 -6.17
C ILE A 110 13.26 -4.72 -6.54
N PHE A 111 13.56 -5.88 -5.95
CA PHE A 111 14.90 -6.48 -6.05
C PHE A 111 15.04 -7.51 -7.17
N LEU A 112 13.95 -8.05 -7.71
CA LEU A 112 14.00 -9.05 -8.77
C LEU A 112 13.46 -8.55 -10.11
N LEU A 113 12.34 -7.83 -10.13
CA LEU A 113 11.72 -7.36 -11.36
C LEU A 113 12.13 -5.93 -11.74
N GLY A 114 12.35 -5.09 -10.71
CA GLY A 114 12.72 -3.70 -10.88
C GLY A 114 11.60 -2.83 -11.47
N PHE A 115 11.96 -1.59 -11.82
CA PHE A 115 11.05 -0.61 -12.38
C PHE A 115 10.84 -0.84 -13.88
N GLY A 116 9.67 -1.33 -14.27
CA GLY A 116 9.33 -1.60 -15.67
C GLY A 116 8.71 -0.40 -16.37
N THR A 117 9.08 -0.20 -17.66
CA THR A 117 8.59 0.93 -18.49
C THR A 117 8.16 0.48 -19.89
N TYR A 118 8.20 -0.83 -20.17
CA TYR A 118 7.98 -1.38 -21.50
C TYR A 118 6.50 -1.47 -21.93
N ASP A 119 5.58 -1.27 -21.01
CA ASP A 119 4.13 -1.26 -21.22
C ASP A 119 3.48 -0.29 -20.24
N THR A 120 2.43 0.43 -20.68
CA THR A 120 1.72 1.42 -19.87
C THR A 120 1.22 0.84 -18.55
N ARG A 121 0.64 -0.36 -18.57
CA ARG A 121 0.15 -1.07 -17.36
C ARG A 121 1.29 -1.31 -16.38
N VAL A 122 2.43 -1.81 -16.87
CA VAL A 122 3.62 -2.09 -16.06
C VAL A 122 4.24 -0.80 -15.52
N TYR A 123 4.27 0.25 -16.32
CA TYR A 123 4.75 1.57 -15.88
C TYR A 123 3.88 2.13 -14.75
N VAL A 124 2.55 2.11 -14.92
CA VAL A 124 1.61 2.54 -13.86
C VAL A 124 1.77 1.67 -12.61
N HIS A 125 1.90 0.35 -12.75
CA HIS A 125 2.17 -0.56 -11.65
C HIS A 125 3.45 -0.20 -10.89
N SER A 126 4.53 0.09 -11.60
CA SER A 126 5.83 0.46 -11.01
C SER A 126 5.75 1.79 -10.24
N LEU A 127 5.04 2.79 -10.79
CA LEU A 127 4.79 4.05 -10.10
C LEU A 127 3.98 3.87 -8.82
N LEU A 128 2.87 3.11 -8.89
CA LEU A 128 2.04 2.83 -7.72
C LEU A 128 2.79 2.00 -6.67
N GLY A 129 3.60 1.02 -7.10
CA GLY A 129 4.44 0.22 -6.22
C GLY A 129 5.46 1.06 -5.46
N SER A 130 6.11 2.00 -6.15
CA SER A 130 7.03 2.97 -5.53
C SER A 130 6.31 3.89 -4.53
N ALA A 131 5.06 4.29 -4.84
CA ALA A 131 4.26 5.19 -4.01
C ALA A 131 3.65 4.52 -2.77
N LEU A 132 3.48 3.19 -2.75
CA LEU A 132 2.74 2.47 -1.72
C LEU A 132 3.25 2.74 -0.30
N TYR A 133 4.54 2.52 -0.08
CA TYR A 133 5.13 2.70 1.25
C TYR A 133 5.29 4.17 1.63
N GLY A 134 5.50 5.05 0.65
CA GLY A 134 5.45 6.50 0.87
C GLY A 134 4.09 6.94 1.40
N ALA A 135 3.01 6.50 0.76
CA ALA A 135 1.65 6.78 1.22
C ALA A 135 1.34 6.16 2.60
N PHE A 136 1.85 4.95 2.86
CA PHE A 136 1.73 4.33 4.16
C PHE A 136 2.42 5.13 5.27
N ILE A 137 3.67 5.55 5.06
CA ILE A 137 4.42 6.38 6.01
C ILE A 137 3.74 7.73 6.22
N ALA A 138 3.30 8.40 5.15
CA ALA A 138 2.54 9.64 5.24
C ALA A 138 1.28 9.47 6.11
N LYS A 139 0.51 8.39 5.90
CA LYS A 139 -0.65 8.07 6.74
C LYS A 139 -0.27 7.83 8.20
N VAL A 140 0.82 7.13 8.48
CA VAL A 140 1.30 6.89 9.86
C VAL A 140 1.65 8.20 10.55
N ILE A 141 2.30 9.14 9.85
CA ILE A 141 2.61 10.47 10.38
C ILE A 141 1.32 11.21 10.74
N VAL A 142 0.33 11.25 9.81
CA VAL A 142 -0.97 11.89 10.07
C VAL A 142 -1.69 11.28 11.27
N VAL A 143 -1.67 9.95 11.41
CA VAL A 143 -2.31 9.24 12.54
C VAL A 143 -1.64 9.56 13.89
N ARG A 144 -0.31 9.69 13.90
CA ARG A 144 0.46 9.87 15.15
C ARG A 144 0.64 11.33 15.56
N SER A 145 0.51 12.26 14.63
CA SER A 145 0.69 13.68 14.88
C SER A 145 -0.62 14.35 15.26
N LYS A 146 -0.55 15.28 16.23
CA LYS A 146 -1.68 16.14 16.60
C LYS A 146 -1.68 17.39 15.71
N GLY A 147 -2.87 17.95 15.43
CA GLY A 147 -3.00 19.24 14.74
C GLY A 147 -3.28 19.16 13.25
N PHE A 148 -3.39 17.96 12.65
CA PHE A 148 -3.90 17.81 11.29
C PHE A 148 -5.42 18.06 11.23
N PRO A 149 -5.92 18.69 10.15
CA PRO A 149 -7.36 18.88 9.95
C PRO A 149 -8.06 17.52 9.85
N GLY A 150 -9.33 17.47 10.26
CA GLY A 150 -10.12 16.24 10.36
C GLY A 150 -10.22 15.42 9.06
N PHE A 151 -10.08 16.08 7.91
CA PHE A 151 -10.10 15.41 6.59
C PHE A 151 -8.77 14.74 6.23
N ALA A 152 -7.65 15.10 6.88
CA ALA A 152 -6.33 14.60 6.50
C ALA A 152 -6.21 13.08 6.58
N LEU A 153 -6.78 12.47 7.62
CA LEU A 153 -6.74 11.02 7.80
C LEU A 153 -7.62 10.25 6.81
N PRO A 154 -8.88 10.67 6.54
CA PRO A 154 -9.66 10.10 5.43
C PRO A 154 -8.97 10.21 4.07
N VAL A 155 -8.36 11.36 3.76
CA VAL A 155 -7.63 11.57 2.50
C VAL A 155 -6.43 10.62 2.41
N ALA A 156 -5.58 10.57 3.44
CA ALA A 156 -4.43 9.68 3.47
C ALA A 156 -4.84 8.19 3.37
N GLY A 157 -5.96 7.82 4.00
CA GLY A 157 -6.56 6.49 3.88
C GLY A 157 -7.08 6.18 2.48
N GLY A 158 -7.76 7.15 1.86
CA GLY A 158 -8.27 7.03 0.49
C GLY A 158 -7.17 6.90 -0.54
N VAL A 159 -6.11 7.69 -0.44
CA VAL A 159 -4.92 7.59 -1.31
C VAL A 159 -4.29 6.21 -1.20
N LEU A 160 -4.04 5.72 0.03
CA LEU A 160 -3.46 4.40 0.25
C LEU A 160 -4.35 3.28 -0.31
N PHE A 161 -5.67 3.37 -0.12
CA PHE A 161 -6.62 2.43 -0.71
C PHE A 161 -6.57 2.43 -2.24
N SER A 162 -6.56 3.62 -2.86
CA SER A 162 -6.51 3.75 -4.32
C SER A 162 -5.21 3.17 -4.90
N ILE A 163 -4.08 3.33 -4.21
CA ILE A 163 -2.80 2.73 -4.62
C ILE A 163 -2.88 1.21 -4.55
N ILE A 164 -3.36 0.63 -3.45
CA ILE A 164 -3.49 -0.84 -3.31
C ILE A 164 -4.44 -1.41 -4.37
N LEU A 165 -5.58 -0.75 -4.60
CA LEU A 165 -6.53 -1.15 -5.63
C LEU A 165 -5.91 -1.06 -7.03
N GLY A 166 -5.22 0.05 -7.35
CA GLY A 166 -4.54 0.22 -8.64
C GLY A 166 -3.44 -0.83 -8.88
N LEU A 167 -2.68 -1.18 -7.84
CA LEU A 167 -1.71 -2.27 -7.90
C LEU A 167 -2.37 -3.60 -8.20
N TRP A 168 -3.49 -3.91 -7.56
CA TRP A 168 -4.23 -5.15 -7.83
C TRP A 168 -4.81 -5.18 -9.24
N LEU A 169 -5.40 -4.09 -9.72
CA LEU A 169 -5.95 -3.98 -11.06
C LEU A 169 -4.89 -4.18 -12.15
N THR A 170 -3.69 -3.63 -11.94
CA THR A 170 -2.57 -3.68 -12.89
C THR A 170 -1.75 -4.98 -12.82
N SER A 171 -1.93 -5.81 -11.79
CA SER A 171 -1.21 -7.07 -11.61
C SER A 171 -2.15 -8.28 -11.50
N ALA A 172 -2.78 -8.47 -10.36
CA ALA A 172 -3.55 -9.69 -10.05
C ALA A 172 -4.77 -9.86 -10.97
N LEU A 173 -5.53 -8.79 -11.20
CA LEU A 173 -6.68 -8.85 -12.11
C LEU A 173 -6.24 -9.19 -13.55
N TRP A 174 -5.14 -8.59 -14.02
CA TRP A 174 -4.57 -8.91 -15.31
C TRP A 174 -4.16 -10.39 -15.38
N PHE A 175 -3.48 -10.89 -14.35
CA PHE A 175 -3.06 -12.29 -14.26
C PHE A 175 -4.25 -13.24 -14.33
N PHE A 176 -5.29 -13.03 -13.53
CA PHE A 176 -6.49 -13.87 -13.54
C PHE A 176 -7.22 -13.90 -14.89
N LYS A 177 -7.16 -12.77 -15.63
CA LYS A 177 -7.75 -12.70 -16.96
C LYS A 177 -6.93 -13.40 -18.05
N THR A 178 -5.60 -13.49 -17.88
CA THR A 178 -4.70 -14.00 -18.93
C THR A 178 -4.20 -15.41 -18.66
N VAL A 179 -4.01 -15.79 -17.39
CA VAL A 179 -3.42 -17.07 -16.98
C VAL A 179 -4.44 -17.97 -16.28
N GLY A 180 -5.37 -17.39 -15.52
CA GLY A 180 -6.39 -18.14 -14.77
C GLY A 180 -6.19 -18.11 -13.25
N PHE A 181 -7.01 -18.92 -12.55
CA PHE A 181 -7.09 -18.94 -11.08
C PHE A 181 -6.28 -20.08 -10.43
N GLY A 182 -5.24 -20.61 -11.05
CA GLY A 182 -4.38 -21.64 -10.46
C GLY A 182 -3.82 -21.22 -9.07
N LEU A 183 -3.56 -22.20 -8.18
CA LEU A 183 -2.88 -22.03 -6.90
C LEU A 183 -1.43 -22.49 -6.98
#